data_4f7c51697b97365388eab9157408816a
#
_entry.id   4f7c51697b97365388eab9157408816a
#
_cell.length_a   1.000
_cell.length_b   1.000
_cell.length_c   1.000
_cell.angle_alpha   90.00
_cell.angle_beta   90.00
_cell.angle_gamma   90.00
#
_symmetry.space_group_name_H-M   'P 1'
#
loop_
_entity.id
_entity.type
_entity.pdbx_description
1 polymer ?
#
loop_
_entity_poly.entity_id
_entity_poly.type
_entity_poly.pdbx_seq_one_letter_code
_entity_poly.pdbx_strand_id
1 'polypeptide(L)'
;MLKNHEIAFVIDGHHKGLPDKSDAQTDLDPFKNNDVPEFHEVVKVFTEDSNIEKNHLKASLPKFNTIFERETFIRYMFSSLTDADWLNTEKACNPELSSKRAHMTLEYDEFIAKVEKSIKNKPKEGEINVLRSNAREFALSRARMPVGFYSMNLPTGMGKTLASVSWALEHSKHNSLKRIIIVLPFINIIDQTANILKDIFGEEYVLEHHSGINDEIATNEDAHDQEYGKRLACENWDYPIIITTTV
;
A
#
# COMPACT_ATOMS: atom_id res chain seq x y z
N MET A 1 24.80 -8.86 -20.39
CA MET A 1 24.58 -7.56 -19.76
C MET A 1 23.10 -7.21 -19.89
N LEU A 2 22.40 -7.01 -18.78
CA LEU A 2 21.00 -6.58 -18.80
C LEU A 2 20.95 -5.17 -19.40
N LYS A 3 20.34 -5.02 -20.59
CA LYS A 3 20.14 -3.72 -21.24
C LYS A 3 19.01 -2.89 -20.58
N ASN A 4 18.72 -3.17 -19.32
CA ASN A 4 17.60 -2.59 -18.60
C ASN A 4 18.14 -1.55 -17.61
N HIS A 5 18.25 -0.33 -18.09
CA HIS A 5 18.72 0.82 -17.29
C HIS A 5 17.83 1.02 -16.05
N GLU A 6 16.53 0.72 -16.13
CA GLU A 6 15.57 0.86 -15.04
C GLU A 6 15.93 -0.04 -13.86
N ILE A 7 16.25 -1.29 -14.12
CA ILE A 7 16.67 -2.25 -13.08
C ILE A 7 18.00 -1.85 -12.47
N ALA A 8 18.95 -1.41 -13.30
CA ALA A 8 20.26 -0.94 -12.82
C ALA A 8 20.11 0.27 -11.88
N PHE A 9 19.21 1.20 -12.20
CA PHE A 9 18.87 2.34 -11.34
C PHE A 9 18.35 1.92 -9.97
N VAL A 10 17.45 0.96 -9.96
CA VAL A 10 16.83 0.44 -8.72
C VAL A 10 17.88 -0.26 -7.86
N ILE A 11 18.73 -1.10 -8.49
CA ILE A 11 19.79 -1.83 -7.78
C ILE A 11 20.86 -0.86 -7.24
N ASP A 12 21.26 0.13 -8.02
CA ASP A 12 22.23 1.13 -7.58
C ASP A 12 21.71 1.99 -6.42
N GLY A 13 20.41 2.32 -6.47
CA GLY A 13 19.77 3.21 -5.50
C GLY A 13 19.36 2.57 -4.17
N HIS A 14 19.25 1.24 -4.04
CA HIS A 14 18.54 0.64 -2.92
C HIS A 14 19.18 0.89 -1.52
N HIS A 15 20.48 1.16 -1.46
CA HIS A 15 21.17 1.53 -0.21
C HIS A 15 21.36 3.05 -0.02
N LYS A 16 21.30 3.84 -1.09
CA LYS A 16 21.65 5.28 -1.04
C LYS A 16 20.55 6.23 -1.50
N GLY A 17 19.41 5.70 -1.90
CA GLY A 17 18.32 6.44 -2.55
C GLY A 17 18.48 6.46 -4.08
N LEU A 18 17.38 6.70 -4.79
CA LEU A 18 17.40 6.77 -6.25
C LEU A 18 18.28 7.95 -6.70
N PRO A 19 19.35 7.70 -7.46
CA PRO A 19 20.25 8.75 -7.94
C PRO A 19 19.60 9.56 -9.06
N ASP A 20 20.14 10.74 -9.34
CA ASP A 20 19.86 11.45 -10.57
C ASP A 20 20.40 10.69 -11.77
N LYS A 21 19.84 10.96 -12.96
CA LYS A 21 20.25 10.27 -14.20
C LYS A 21 21.73 10.44 -14.50
N SER A 22 22.31 11.62 -14.23
CA SER A 22 23.75 11.90 -14.42
C SER A 22 24.61 11.07 -13.48
N ASP A 23 24.21 10.98 -12.22
CA ASP A 23 24.96 10.26 -11.19
C ASP A 23 24.93 8.76 -11.46
N ALA A 24 23.76 8.21 -11.77
CA ALA A 24 23.64 6.81 -12.16
C ALA A 24 24.45 6.47 -13.44
N GLN A 25 24.56 7.38 -14.40
CA GLN A 25 25.41 7.19 -15.56
C GLN A 25 26.89 7.12 -15.16
N THR A 26 27.32 8.01 -14.28
CA THR A 26 28.70 8.04 -13.77
C THR A 26 29.03 6.76 -12.99
N ASP A 27 28.14 6.30 -12.16
CA ASP A 27 28.31 5.08 -11.36
C ASP A 27 28.34 3.80 -12.23
N LEU A 28 27.55 3.77 -13.30
CA LEU A 28 27.46 2.61 -14.19
C LEU A 28 28.48 2.60 -15.35
N ASP A 29 29.06 3.75 -15.72
CA ASP A 29 30.00 3.87 -16.85
C ASP A 29 31.24 3.00 -16.71
N PRO A 30 31.86 2.83 -15.53
CA PRO A 30 33.01 1.92 -15.36
C PRO A 30 32.73 0.47 -15.75
N PHE A 31 31.46 0.05 -15.65
CA PHE A 31 31.04 -1.33 -15.90
C PHE A 31 30.55 -1.57 -17.35
N LYS A 32 30.39 -0.52 -18.16
CA LYS A 32 29.84 -0.65 -19.52
C LYS A 32 30.78 -1.36 -20.47
N ASN A 33 32.08 -1.19 -20.30
CA ASN A 33 33.12 -1.63 -21.25
C ASN A 33 34.12 -2.61 -20.64
N ASN A 34 34.03 -2.90 -19.35
CA ASN A 34 34.95 -3.82 -18.68
C ASN A 34 34.28 -5.17 -18.48
N ASP A 35 34.93 -6.21 -18.98
CA ASP A 35 34.62 -7.57 -18.57
C ASP A 35 35.13 -7.70 -17.13
N VAL A 36 34.24 -7.88 -16.19
CA VAL A 36 34.57 -8.11 -14.76
C VAL A 36 34.68 -9.61 -14.59
N PRO A 37 35.91 -10.18 -14.50
CA PRO A 37 36.09 -11.64 -14.45
C PRO A 37 35.29 -12.29 -13.32
N GLU A 38 35.20 -11.62 -12.15
CA GLU A 38 34.45 -12.08 -10.97
C GLU A 38 32.96 -12.17 -11.25
N PHE A 39 32.42 -11.41 -12.21
CA PHE A 39 30.99 -11.44 -12.53
C PHE A 39 30.53 -12.82 -12.99
N HIS A 40 31.32 -13.52 -13.78
CA HIS A 40 30.97 -14.87 -14.23
C HIS A 40 30.93 -15.88 -13.10
N GLU A 41 31.85 -15.75 -12.14
CA GLU A 41 31.88 -16.59 -10.93
C GLU A 41 30.71 -16.30 -10.01
N VAL A 42 30.43 -15.02 -9.75
CA VAL A 42 29.27 -14.59 -8.94
C VAL A 42 27.96 -15.07 -9.57
N VAL A 43 27.78 -14.92 -10.87
CA VAL A 43 26.57 -15.43 -11.57
C VAL A 43 26.45 -16.95 -11.47
N LYS A 44 27.57 -17.67 -11.53
CA LYS A 44 27.57 -19.12 -11.39
C LYS A 44 27.12 -19.52 -9.97
N VAL A 45 27.76 -18.97 -8.95
CA VAL A 45 27.41 -19.23 -7.54
C VAL A 45 25.95 -18.85 -7.27
N PHE A 46 25.50 -17.68 -7.74
CA PHE A 46 24.11 -17.24 -7.58
C PHE A 46 23.11 -18.21 -8.23
N THR A 47 23.40 -18.71 -9.43
CA THR A 47 22.50 -19.67 -10.11
C THR A 47 22.49 -21.03 -9.41
N GLU A 48 23.60 -21.45 -8.84
CA GLU A 48 23.73 -22.68 -8.07
C GLU A 48 22.95 -22.58 -6.73
N ASP A 49 23.13 -21.48 -6.00
CA ASP A 49 22.51 -21.27 -4.68
C ASP A 49 21.02 -20.95 -4.76
N SER A 50 20.61 -20.15 -5.75
CA SER A 50 19.21 -19.71 -5.89
C SER A 50 18.32 -20.71 -6.64
N ASN A 51 18.93 -21.69 -7.30
CA ASN A 51 18.25 -22.61 -8.23
C ASN A 51 17.44 -21.91 -9.35
N ILE A 52 17.85 -20.67 -9.68
CA ILE A 52 17.22 -19.84 -10.73
C ILE A 52 18.00 -20.03 -12.04
N GLU A 53 17.37 -20.61 -13.04
CA GLU A 53 17.99 -20.74 -14.36
C GLU A 53 18.19 -19.36 -15.02
N LYS A 54 19.35 -19.18 -15.66
CA LYS A 54 19.75 -17.94 -16.37
C LYS A 54 18.67 -17.43 -17.37
N ASN A 55 17.83 -18.31 -17.88
CA ASN A 55 16.72 -17.97 -18.78
C ASN A 55 15.55 -17.28 -18.08
N HIS A 56 15.35 -17.51 -16.78
CA HIS A 56 14.32 -16.84 -15.98
C HIS A 56 14.68 -15.40 -15.63
N LEU A 57 15.95 -15.02 -15.77
CA LEU A 57 16.43 -13.64 -15.57
C LEU A 57 16.19 -12.72 -16.78
N LYS A 58 15.58 -13.22 -17.86
CA LYS A 58 15.18 -12.41 -19.02
C LYS A 58 13.84 -11.72 -18.75
N ALA A 59 13.83 -10.74 -17.85
CA ALA A 59 12.66 -9.89 -17.67
C ALA A 59 12.47 -9.01 -18.92
N SER A 60 11.30 -9.09 -19.54
CA SER A 60 10.87 -8.08 -20.50
C SER A 60 10.22 -6.94 -19.73
N LEU A 61 10.84 -5.76 -19.76
CA LEU A 61 10.22 -4.57 -19.19
C LEU A 61 8.98 -4.16 -20.00
N PRO A 62 7.97 -3.57 -19.35
CA PRO A 62 6.86 -2.98 -20.06
C PRO A 62 7.34 -1.87 -21.02
N LYS A 63 6.58 -1.66 -22.08
CA LYS A 63 6.82 -0.50 -22.95
C LYS A 63 6.22 0.73 -22.28
N PHE A 64 7.02 1.77 -22.12
CA PHE A 64 6.58 3.05 -21.57
C PHE A 64 6.25 4.01 -22.72
N ASN A 65 5.09 4.64 -22.67
CA ASN A 65 4.66 5.64 -23.65
C ASN A 65 5.12 7.04 -23.23
N THR A 66 5.33 7.26 -21.92
CA THR A 66 5.72 8.54 -21.35
C THR A 66 6.88 8.39 -20.36
N ILE A 67 7.62 9.49 -20.14
CA ILE A 67 8.65 9.56 -19.09
C ILE A 67 8.03 9.32 -17.71
N PHE A 68 6.81 9.80 -17.48
CA PHE A 68 6.10 9.67 -16.24
C PHE A 68 5.77 8.19 -15.91
N GLU A 69 5.30 7.42 -16.89
CA GLU A 69 5.08 5.98 -16.72
C GLU A 69 6.38 5.25 -16.35
N ARG A 70 7.46 5.60 -17.02
CA ARG A 70 8.78 5.02 -16.75
C ARG A 70 9.29 5.38 -15.36
N GLU A 71 9.18 6.63 -14.95
CA GLU A 71 9.58 7.09 -13.62
C GLU A 71 8.75 6.40 -12.53
N THR A 72 7.44 6.32 -12.70
CA THR A 72 6.55 5.63 -11.79
C THR A 72 6.93 4.16 -11.64
N PHE A 73 7.22 3.49 -12.74
CA PHE A 73 7.69 2.09 -12.71
C PHE A 73 8.99 1.93 -11.91
N ILE A 74 9.98 2.81 -12.13
CA ILE A 74 11.26 2.78 -11.39
C ILE A 74 11.00 2.96 -9.89
N ARG A 75 10.16 3.92 -9.50
CA ARG A 75 9.79 4.14 -8.09
C ARG A 75 9.09 2.94 -7.46
N TYR A 76 8.20 2.28 -8.20
CA TYR A 76 7.56 1.05 -7.73
C TYR A 76 8.55 -0.09 -7.54
N MET A 77 9.44 -0.29 -8.51
CA MET A 77 10.49 -1.32 -8.41
C MET A 77 11.43 -1.04 -7.24
N PHE A 78 11.84 0.22 -7.07
CA PHE A 78 12.70 0.65 -5.97
C PHE A 78 12.04 0.41 -4.62
N SER A 79 10.79 0.86 -4.44
CA SER A 79 10.04 0.64 -3.21
C SER A 79 9.90 -0.85 -2.89
N SER A 80 9.59 -1.67 -3.89
CA SER A 80 9.44 -3.12 -3.71
C SER A 80 10.76 -3.80 -3.34
N LEU A 81 11.88 -3.39 -3.94
CA LEU A 81 13.19 -3.94 -3.61
C LEU A 81 13.62 -3.55 -2.20
N THR A 82 13.49 -2.27 -1.86
CA THR A 82 13.85 -1.75 -0.53
C THR A 82 13.02 -2.42 0.57
N ASP A 83 11.71 -2.53 0.37
CA ASP A 83 10.82 -3.20 1.33
C ASP A 83 11.19 -4.68 1.52
N ALA A 84 11.42 -5.40 0.41
CA ALA A 84 11.81 -6.80 0.46
C ALA A 84 13.18 -7.02 1.17
N ASP A 85 14.15 -6.15 0.91
CA ASP A 85 15.48 -6.22 1.52
C ASP A 85 15.42 -5.97 3.02
N TRP A 86 14.68 -4.94 3.44
CA TRP A 86 14.48 -4.63 4.87
C TRP A 86 13.75 -5.73 5.60
N LEU A 87 12.62 -6.21 5.07
CA LEU A 87 11.83 -7.28 5.69
C LEU A 87 12.61 -8.59 5.78
N ASN A 88 13.41 -8.92 4.75
CA ASN A 88 14.23 -10.13 4.77
C ASN A 88 15.38 -10.02 5.78
N THR A 89 16.02 -8.86 5.87
CA THR A 89 17.07 -8.58 6.86
C THR A 89 16.51 -8.60 8.28
N GLU A 90 15.36 -7.99 8.52
CA GLU A 90 14.66 -8.03 9.81
C GLU A 90 14.35 -9.47 10.21
N LYS A 91 13.77 -10.25 9.28
CA LYS A 91 13.44 -11.66 9.53
C LYS A 91 14.67 -12.50 9.89
N ALA A 92 15.82 -12.21 9.29
CA ALA A 92 17.06 -12.91 9.55
C ALA A 92 17.72 -12.47 10.88
N CYS A 93 17.72 -11.17 11.17
CA CYS A 93 18.44 -10.59 12.30
C CYS A 93 17.56 -10.47 13.57
N ASN A 94 16.24 -10.30 13.41
CA ASN A 94 15.28 -10.18 14.50
C ASN A 94 13.96 -10.90 14.18
N PRO A 95 13.91 -12.24 14.27
CA PRO A 95 12.72 -13.02 13.96
C PRO A 95 11.52 -12.71 14.88
N GLU A 96 11.76 -12.31 16.13
CA GLU A 96 10.70 -11.92 17.06
C GLU A 96 9.98 -10.67 16.59
N LEU A 97 10.75 -9.67 16.15
CA LEU A 97 10.21 -8.45 15.57
C LEU A 97 9.40 -8.73 14.30
N SER A 98 9.98 -9.51 13.40
CA SER A 98 9.32 -9.90 12.15
C SER A 98 7.99 -10.63 12.40
N SER A 99 7.90 -11.43 13.47
CA SER A 99 6.65 -12.15 13.82
C SER A 99 5.54 -11.24 14.33
N LYS A 100 5.86 -10.03 14.80
CA LYS A 100 4.89 -9.03 15.28
C LYS A 100 4.27 -8.21 14.14
N ARG A 101 4.79 -8.29 12.92
CA ARG A 101 4.17 -7.65 11.76
C ARG A 101 2.84 -8.30 11.45
N ALA A 102 1.79 -7.52 11.49
CA ALA A 102 0.46 -7.99 11.12
C ALA A 102 0.37 -8.14 9.59
N HIS A 103 -0.12 -9.30 9.15
CA HIS A 103 -0.46 -9.54 7.75
C HIS A 103 -1.99 -9.69 7.66
N MET A 104 -2.67 -8.58 7.42
CA MET A 104 -4.13 -8.58 7.32
C MET A 104 -4.56 -8.33 5.89
N THR A 105 -5.55 -9.08 5.43
CA THR A 105 -6.11 -8.96 4.09
C THR A 105 -7.47 -8.30 4.13
N LEU A 106 -7.87 -7.69 3.02
CA LEU A 106 -9.18 -7.10 2.83
C LEU A 106 -10.17 -8.22 2.48
N GLU A 107 -10.82 -8.79 3.50
CA GLU A 107 -11.85 -9.81 3.35
C GLU A 107 -13.17 -9.17 2.89
N TYR A 108 -13.34 -9.04 1.57
CA TYR A 108 -14.38 -8.21 0.96
C TYR A 108 -15.78 -8.50 1.47
N ASP A 109 -16.20 -9.77 1.51
CA ASP A 109 -17.57 -10.15 1.89
C ASP A 109 -17.84 -9.87 3.35
N GLU A 110 -16.87 -10.11 4.21
CA GLU A 110 -16.97 -9.79 5.63
C GLU A 110 -17.08 -8.28 5.85
N PHE A 111 -16.19 -7.50 5.21
CA PHE A 111 -16.19 -6.05 5.35
C PHE A 111 -17.45 -5.40 4.77
N ILE A 112 -17.95 -5.88 3.64
CA ILE A 112 -19.23 -5.45 3.09
C ILE A 112 -20.36 -5.75 4.06
N ALA A 113 -20.41 -6.96 4.64
CA ALA A 113 -21.43 -7.33 5.61
C ALA A 113 -21.39 -6.45 6.88
N LYS A 114 -20.19 -6.11 7.38
CA LYS A 114 -20.02 -5.20 8.53
C LYS A 114 -20.56 -3.80 8.23
N VAL A 115 -20.27 -3.23 7.06
CA VAL A 115 -20.81 -1.91 6.65
C VAL A 115 -22.32 -1.97 6.50
N GLU A 116 -22.86 -3.00 5.85
CA GLU A 116 -24.30 -3.18 5.69
C GLU A 116 -25.02 -3.27 7.05
N LYS A 117 -24.46 -4.02 7.98
CA LYS A 117 -24.97 -4.11 9.36
C LYS A 117 -24.97 -2.75 10.05
N SER A 118 -23.90 -1.99 9.94
CA SER A 118 -23.80 -0.64 10.51
C SER A 118 -24.85 0.30 9.92
N ILE A 119 -25.09 0.24 8.62
CA ILE A 119 -26.09 1.08 7.93
C ILE A 119 -27.53 0.65 8.30
N LYS A 120 -27.78 -0.65 8.40
CA LYS A 120 -29.10 -1.17 8.80
C LYS A 120 -29.52 -0.70 10.20
N ASN A 121 -28.57 -0.47 11.09
CA ASN A 121 -28.79 0.01 12.46
C ASN A 121 -29.05 1.53 12.53
N LYS A 122 -28.90 2.27 11.43
CA LYS A 122 -29.19 3.72 11.39
C LYS A 122 -30.66 3.99 11.11
N PRO A 123 -31.21 5.13 11.58
CA PRO A 123 -32.58 5.53 11.28
C PRO A 123 -32.84 5.57 9.77
N LYS A 124 -33.94 4.97 9.34
CA LYS A 124 -34.32 4.93 7.91
C LYS A 124 -35.40 5.96 7.56
N GLU A 125 -36.15 6.43 8.59
CA GLU A 125 -37.23 7.38 8.42
C GLU A 125 -36.71 8.81 8.27
N GLY A 126 -37.48 9.62 7.56
CA GLY A 126 -37.15 11.01 7.26
C GLY A 126 -36.49 11.21 5.88
N GLU A 127 -36.82 12.32 5.26
CA GLU A 127 -36.41 12.67 3.90
C GLU A 127 -34.88 12.56 3.67
N ILE A 128 -34.10 13.04 4.64
CA ILE A 128 -32.63 12.99 4.56
C ILE A 128 -32.08 11.55 4.51
N ASN A 129 -32.71 10.61 5.21
CA ASN A 129 -32.24 9.23 5.24
C ASN A 129 -32.62 8.48 3.94
N VAL A 130 -33.75 8.83 3.35
CA VAL A 130 -34.12 8.35 1.99
C VAL A 130 -33.10 8.84 0.97
N LEU A 131 -32.74 10.12 1.01
CA LEU A 131 -31.74 10.70 0.11
C LEU A 131 -30.35 10.05 0.30
N ARG A 132 -29.95 9.75 1.54
CA ARG A 132 -28.71 9.02 1.85
C ARG A 132 -28.70 7.61 1.26
N SER A 133 -29.81 6.88 1.40
CA SER A 133 -29.96 5.55 0.78
C SER A 133 -29.84 5.62 -0.73
N ASN A 134 -30.57 6.51 -1.38
CA ASN A 134 -30.55 6.65 -2.83
C ASN A 134 -29.16 7.03 -3.34
N ALA A 135 -28.47 7.96 -2.66
CA ALA A 135 -27.11 8.35 -3.01
C ALA A 135 -26.11 7.19 -2.92
N ARG A 136 -26.25 6.39 -1.85
CA ARG A 136 -25.41 5.19 -1.66
C ARG A 136 -25.73 4.11 -2.71
N GLU A 137 -26.98 3.82 -2.98
CA GLU A 137 -27.39 2.86 -4.01
C GLU A 137 -26.87 3.26 -5.39
N PHE A 138 -26.96 4.55 -5.71
CA PHE A 138 -26.37 5.07 -6.94
C PHE A 138 -24.86 4.86 -6.99
N ALA A 139 -24.12 5.15 -5.91
CA ALA A 139 -22.70 4.90 -5.83
C ALA A 139 -22.37 3.40 -6.03
N LEU A 140 -23.07 2.50 -5.35
CA LEU A 140 -22.89 1.06 -5.47
C LEU A 140 -23.16 0.55 -6.90
N SER A 141 -24.16 1.11 -7.58
CA SER A 141 -24.45 0.74 -8.99
C SER A 141 -23.27 1.00 -9.93
N ARG A 142 -22.32 1.87 -9.54
CA ARG A 142 -21.12 2.24 -10.28
C ARG A 142 -19.84 1.54 -9.77
N ALA A 143 -19.92 0.72 -8.74
CA ALA A 143 -18.75 0.09 -8.15
C ALA A 143 -18.06 -0.92 -9.08
N ARG A 144 -18.77 -1.49 -10.04
CA ARG A 144 -18.22 -2.46 -11.01
C ARG A 144 -17.56 -1.84 -12.25
N MET A 145 -17.31 -0.54 -12.22
CA MET A 145 -16.55 0.13 -13.29
C MET A 145 -15.07 -0.31 -13.26
N PRO A 146 -14.35 -0.18 -14.39
CA PRO A 146 -12.90 -0.45 -14.43
C PRO A 146 -12.12 0.40 -13.44
N VAL A 147 -10.89 -0.01 -13.11
CA VAL A 147 -9.98 0.85 -12.32
C VAL A 147 -9.73 2.17 -13.04
N GLY A 148 -9.85 3.29 -12.30
CA GLY A 148 -9.74 4.63 -12.87
C GLY A 148 -9.98 5.73 -11.84
N PHE A 149 -10.12 6.96 -12.32
CA PHE A 149 -10.42 8.13 -11.50
C PHE A 149 -11.93 8.41 -11.54
N TYR A 150 -12.53 8.53 -10.36
CA TYR A 150 -13.95 8.78 -10.19
C TYR A 150 -14.17 9.93 -9.21
N SER A 151 -15.24 10.68 -9.37
CA SER A 151 -15.63 11.71 -8.43
C SER A 151 -17.02 11.45 -7.88
N MET A 152 -17.19 11.69 -6.56
CA MET A 152 -18.47 11.56 -5.85
C MET A 152 -18.82 12.91 -5.23
N ASN A 153 -19.77 13.61 -5.84
CA ASN A 153 -20.25 14.89 -5.36
C ASN A 153 -21.54 14.71 -4.54
N LEU A 154 -21.43 14.83 -3.22
CA LEU A 154 -22.54 14.79 -2.28
C LEU A 154 -22.49 15.99 -1.34
N PRO A 155 -23.62 16.63 -0.99
CA PRO A 155 -23.67 17.69 0.01
C PRO A 155 -23.18 17.22 1.38
N THR A 156 -22.79 18.16 2.24
CA THR A 156 -22.45 17.86 3.62
C THR A 156 -23.63 17.21 4.36
N GLY A 157 -23.35 16.22 5.21
CA GLY A 157 -24.41 15.49 5.93
C GLY A 157 -25.08 14.35 5.16
N MET A 158 -24.77 14.16 3.87
CA MET A 158 -25.33 13.09 3.02
C MET A 158 -24.70 11.72 3.20
N GLY A 159 -23.87 11.51 4.24
CA GLY A 159 -23.26 10.21 4.52
C GLY A 159 -22.14 9.82 3.57
N LYS A 160 -21.36 10.79 3.08
CA LYS A 160 -20.22 10.59 2.16
C LYS A 160 -19.28 9.45 2.60
N THR A 161 -18.87 9.45 3.86
CA THR A 161 -17.93 8.45 4.39
C THR A 161 -18.44 7.02 4.20
N LEU A 162 -19.68 6.73 4.59
CA LEU A 162 -20.23 5.38 4.42
C LEU A 162 -20.52 5.03 2.95
N ALA A 163 -20.96 6.01 2.17
CA ALA A 163 -21.20 5.79 0.74
C ALA A 163 -19.89 5.51 -0.01
N SER A 164 -18.83 6.27 0.27
CA SER A 164 -17.52 6.07 -0.37
C SER A 164 -16.85 4.78 0.06
N VAL A 165 -16.92 4.41 1.35
CA VAL A 165 -16.37 3.14 1.84
C VAL A 165 -17.15 1.95 1.28
N SER A 166 -18.49 2.01 1.23
CA SER A 166 -19.30 0.96 0.59
C SER A 166 -18.94 0.78 -0.88
N TRP A 167 -18.79 1.90 -1.61
CA TRP A 167 -18.36 1.87 -3.01
C TRP A 167 -16.95 1.29 -3.15
N ALA A 168 -16.00 1.73 -2.32
CA ALA A 168 -14.62 1.28 -2.37
C ALA A 168 -14.49 -0.23 -2.12
N LEU A 169 -15.25 -0.79 -1.18
CA LEU A 169 -15.27 -2.23 -0.89
C LEU A 169 -15.79 -3.03 -2.09
N GLU A 170 -16.92 -2.65 -2.67
CA GLU A 170 -17.48 -3.32 -3.84
C GLU A 170 -16.57 -3.17 -5.07
N HIS A 171 -15.97 -1.99 -5.24
CA HIS A 171 -15.01 -1.74 -6.32
C HIS A 171 -13.73 -2.56 -6.15
N SER A 172 -13.21 -2.64 -4.92
CA SER A 172 -12.06 -3.47 -4.58
C SER A 172 -12.34 -4.94 -4.82
N LYS A 173 -13.51 -5.45 -4.42
CA LYS A 173 -13.93 -6.82 -4.67
C LYS A 173 -13.99 -7.14 -6.18
N HIS A 174 -14.60 -6.24 -6.97
CA HIS A 174 -14.75 -6.43 -8.40
C HIS A 174 -13.40 -6.42 -9.16
N ASN A 175 -12.48 -5.55 -8.73
CA ASN A 175 -11.19 -5.34 -9.38
C ASN A 175 -10.01 -6.04 -8.67
N SER A 176 -10.27 -6.83 -7.62
CA SER A 176 -9.25 -7.55 -6.83
C SER A 176 -8.20 -6.62 -6.18
N LEU A 177 -8.63 -5.42 -5.73
CA LEU A 177 -7.76 -4.45 -5.06
C LEU A 177 -7.59 -4.82 -3.59
N LYS A 178 -6.37 -4.85 -3.11
CA LYS A 178 -6.03 -5.48 -1.82
C LYS A 178 -6.18 -4.56 -0.60
N ARG A 179 -6.30 -3.24 -0.78
CA ARG A 179 -6.37 -2.28 0.33
C ARG A 179 -7.14 -1.03 -0.07
N ILE A 180 -7.66 -0.33 0.93
CA ILE A 180 -8.34 0.96 0.79
C ILE A 180 -7.52 2.00 1.54
N ILE A 181 -7.08 3.04 0.83
CA ILE A 181 -6.34 4.17 1.42
C ILE A 181 -7.26 5.40 1.39
N ILE A 182 -7.53 5.95 2.56
CA ILE A 182 -8.36 7.15 2.75
C ILE A 182 -7.45 8.30 3.09
N VAL A 183 -7.38 9.29 2.21
CA VAL A 183 -6.54 10.47 2.39
C VAL A 183 -7.43 11.66 2.74
N LEU A 184 -7.17 12.28 3.89
CA LEU A 184 -7.97 13.39 4.41
C LEU A 184 -7.09 14.64 4.60
N PRO A 185 -7.64 15.85 4.41
CA PRO A 185 -6.85 17.07 4.43
C PRO A 185 -6.46 17.53 5.85
N PHE A 186 -7.15 17.07 6.90
CA PHE A 186 -6.98 17.54 8.28
C PHE A 186 -7.03 16.39 9.29
N ILE A 187 -6.14 16.45 10.30
CA ILE A 187 -6.03 15.44 11.36
C ILE A 187 -7.34 15.25 12.12
N ASN A 188 -8.04 16.33 12.49
CA ASN A 188 -9.31 16.24 13.23
C ASN A 188 -10.40 15.42 12.51
N ILE A 189 -10.35 15.38 11.17
CA ILE A 189 -11.27 14.57 10.35
C ILE A 189 -10.80 13.13 10.30
N ILE A 190 -9.50 12.88 10.43
CA ILE A 190 -8.94 11.53 10.53
C ILE A 190 -9.48 10.84 11.76
N ASP A 191 -9.32 11.42 12.95
CA ASP A 191 -9.77 10.82 14.21
C ASP A 191 -11.25 10.42 14.16
N GLN A 192 -12.09 11.34 13.67
CA GLN A 192 -13.51 11.07 13.51
C GLN A 192 -13.80 9.93 12.52
N THR A 193 -13.10 9.92 11.39
CA THR A 193 -13.29 8.91 10.35
C THR A 193 -12.73 7.56 10.81
N ALA A 194 -11.56 7.55 11.45
CA ALA A 194 -10.93 6.38 11.99
C ALA A 194 -11.80 5.71 13.04
N ASN A 195 -12.33 6.47 14.00
CA ASN A 195 -13.24 5.93 15.02
C ASN A 195 -14.48 5.26 14.39
N ILE A 196 -15.09 5.90 13.38
CA ILE A 196 -16.24 5.32 12.66
C ILE A 196 -15.84 3.99 11.98
N LEU A 197 -14.66 3.93 11.36
CA LEU A 197 -14.21 2.73 10.65
C LEU A 197 -13.74 1.63 11.61
N LYS A 198 -13.10 1.99 12.72
CA LYS A 198 -12.76 1.05 13.79
C LYS A 198 -13.99 0.44 14.44
N ASP A 199 -15.04 1.23 14.70
CA ASP A 199 -16.31 0.75 15.22
C ASP A 199 -17.00 -0.25 14.27
N ILE A 200 -16.81 -0.08 12.96
CA ILE A 200 -17.42 -0.95 11.96
C ILE A 200 -16.60 -2.22 11.72
N PHE A 201 -15.28 -2.08 11.54
CA PHE A 201 -14.42 -3.16 11.08
C PHE A 201 -13.64 -3.84 12.20
N GLY A 202 -13.32 -3.12 13.27
CA GLY A 202 -12.39 -3.48 14.33
C GLY A 202 -11.11 -2.65 14.26
N GLU A 203 -10.52 -2.38 15.43
CA GLU A 203 -9.27 -1.59 15.51
C GLU A 203 -8.09 -2.24 14.80
N GLU A 204 -8.09 -3.56 14.75
CA GLU A 204 -7.05 -4.38 14.13
C GLU A 204 -7.00 -4.26 12.60
N TYR A 205 -8.06 -3.75 11.96
CA TYR A 205 -8.14 -3.62 10.50
C TYR A 205 -7.92 -2.21 9.98
N VAL A 206 -7.80 -1.22 10.88
CA VAL A 206 -7.69 0.21 10.52
C VAL A 206 -6.37 0.76 11.02
N LEU A 207 -5.51 1.16 10.10
CA LEU A 207 -4.25 1.83 10.37
C LEU A 207 -4.40 3.33 10.19
N GLU A 208 -4.12 4.10 11.23
CA GLU A 208 -3.95 5.54 11.15
C GLU A 208 -2.47 5.85 10.96
N HIS A 209 -2.14 6.67 9.97
CA HIS A 209 -0.78 7.10 9.71
C HIS A 209 -0.73 8.59 9.37
N HIS A 210 -0.38 9.40 10.34
CA HIS A 210 -0.23 10.85 10.20
C HIS A 210 0.73 11.40 11.27
N SER A 211 1.24 12.61 11.08
CA SER A 211 2.23 13.26 11.95
C SER A 211 1.73 13.58 13.38
N GLY A 212 0.42 13.50 13.61
CA GLY A 212 -0.18 13.75 14.93
C GLY A 212 -0.31 12.51 15.82
N ILE A 213 0.10 11.33 15.36
CA ILE A 213 0.16 10.13 16.21
C ILE A 213 1.38 10.31 17.13
N ASN A 214 1.12 10.61 18.39
CA ASN A 214 2.17 10.71 19.39
C ASN A 214 2.70 9.32 19.73
N ASP A 215 4.02 9.25 19.93
CA ASP A 215 4.76 8.10 20.44
C ASP A 215 4.49 7.87 21.95
N GLU A 216 3.25 8.01 22.42
CA GLU A 216 2.91 7.69 23.79
C GLU A 216 3.04 6.18 24.00
N ILE A 217 4.09 5.80 24.70
CA ILE A 217 4.40 4.40 25.02
C ILE A 217 3.27 3.87 25.92
N ALA A 218 2.52 2.92 25.42
CA ALA A 218 1.52 2.22 26.22
C ALA A 218 2.20 1.55 27.42
N THR A 219 1.65 1.73 28.60
CA THR A 219 2.22 1.21 29.87
C THR A 219 1.91 -0.26 30.13
N ASN A 220 1.04 -0.88 29.34
CA ASN A 220 0.67 -2.29 29.42
C ASN A 220 1.40 -3.11 28.35
N GLU A 221 1.98 -4.25 28.73
CA GLU A 221 2.76 -5.10 27.82
C GLU A 221 1.96 -5.58 26.59
N ASP A 222 0.70 -5.99 26.77
CA ASP A 222 -0.16 -6.43 25.66
C ASP A 222 -0.55 -5.28 24.72
N ALA A 223 -0.79 -4.08 25.26
CA ALA A 223 -1.04 -2.87 24.48
C ALA A 223 0.22 -2.44 23.73
N HIS A 224 1.39 -2.62 24.35
CA HIS A 224 2.69 -2.32 23.75
C HIS A 224 2.95 -3.16 22.48
N ASP A 225 2.62 -4.45 22.50
CA ASP A 225 2.84 -5.32 21.33
C ASP A 225 1.92 -4.98 20.15
N GLN A 226 0.66 -4.66 20.40
CA GLN A 226 -0.28 -4.22 19.35
C GLN A 226 0.09 -2.86 18.75
N GLU A 227 0.46 -1.91 19.61
CA GLU A 227 0.88 -0.58 19.17
C GLU A 227 2.20 -0.63 18.41
N TYR A 228 3.12 -1.47 18.85
CA TYR A 228 4.36 -1.72 18.16
C TYR A 228 4.14 -2.36 16.78
N GLY A 229 3.23 -3.33 16.67
CA GLY A 229 2.82 -3.91 15.39
C GLY A 229 2.22 -2.87 14.43
N LYS A 230 1.41 -1.92 14.95
CA LYS A 230 0.88 -0.80 14.15
C LYS A 230 1.99 0.14 13.65
N ARG A 231 3.00 0.44 14.49
CA ARG A 231 4.17 1.24 14.07
C ARG A 231 4.94 0.58 12.93
N LEU A 232 5.20 -0.72 13.04
CA LEU A 232 5.85 -1.49 11.98
C LEU A 232 5.02 -1.47 10.68
N ALA A 233 3.70 -1.53 10.81
CA ALA A 233 2.80 -1.46 9.65
C ALA A 233 2.79 -0.08 8.97
N CYS A 234 3.13 1.01 9.68
CA CYS A 234 3.27 2.33 9.08
C CYS A 234 4.43 2.41 8.08
N GLU A 235 5.41 1.52 8.18
CA GLU A 235 6.57 1.51 7.29
C GLU A 235 6.21 1.06 5.87
N ASN A 236 5.32 0.05 5.74
CA ASN A 236 4.96 -0.56 4.46
C ASN A 236 3.46 -0.55 4.14
N TRP A 237 2.64 -0.02 5.06
CA TRP A 237 1.18 0.05 4.92
C TRP A 237 0.52 -1.31 4.65
N ASP A 238 0.97 -2.36 5.28
CA ASP A 238 0.40 -3.70 5.12
C ASP A 238 -0.86 -3.91 5.97
N TYR A 239 -1.86 -3.08 5.68
CA TYR A 239 -3.18 -3.07 6.32
C TYR A 239 -4.30 -2.97 5.27
N PRO A 240 -5.48 -3.54 5.54
CA PRO A 240 -6.61 -3.50 4.62
C PRO A 240 -7.22 -2.10 4.47
N ILE A 241 -7.26 -1.32 5.56
CA ILE A 241 -7.78 0.06 5.57
C ILE A 241 -6.72 0.97 6.20
N ILE A 242 -6.31 1.98 5.45
CA ILE A 242 -5.32 2.97 5.90
C ILE A 242 -5.96 4.36 5.82
N ILE A 243 -5.79 5.16 6.87
CA ILE A 243 -6.25 6.55 6.92
C ILE A 243 -5.04 7.44 7.14
N THR A 244 -4.86 8.43 6.27
CA THR A 244 -3.68 9.30 6.29
C THR A 244 -4.00 10.73 5.87
N THR A 245 -3.02 11.62 5.98
CA THR A 245 -3.08 13.00 5.47
C THR A 245 -2.42 13.14 4.11
N THR A 246 -2.65 14.29 3.48
CA THR A 246 -1.94 14.72 2.25
C THR A 246 -0.56 15.32 2.55
N VAL A 247 -0.23 15.56 3.82
CA VAL A 247 1.00 16.24 4.26
C VAL A 247 1.65 15.42 5.36
#